data_d20cd9c39aa4ad7a6ff8e4a4f4149142
#
_entry.id   d20cd9c39aa4ad7a6ff8e4a4f4149142
#
_cell.length_a   1.000
_cell.length_b   1.000
_cell.length_c   1.000
_cell.angle_alpha   90.00
_cell.angle_beta   90.00
_cell.angle_gamma   90.00
#
_symmetry.space_group_name_H-M   'P 1'
#
loop_
_entity.id
_entity.type
_entity.pdbx_description
1 polymer ?
#
loop_
_entity_poly.entity_id
_entity_poly.type
_entity_poly.pdbx_seq_one_letter_code
_entity_poly.pdbx_strand_id
1 'polypeptide(L)'
;MEVNPIEKMADKLMSSENIEKLQSPETTKTAGLNQVDLGAKMVTHDLKVSYGKKAALLGVSLGIRENEVTSLIGPSGCGKSTYIRCLNRMNDTIDGCRVEGSVLLDGNDIYDVNRDVVQLRTKVGMVFQKPNPFPKSIYENVAYGPRIHGMAKHKDELDGIVMGSLERAGILDEVRDRLDSPGTSLSGGQQQRLCIARAIAVRPDVILMDEPCSALDPIATGRIEELITELKAQYTIVIVTHSMQQARRLSDKTAYFHLGSIVEHGPTEEIFENPLDDRTADYVLGRIG
;
A
#
# COMPACT_ATOMS: atom_id res chain seq x y z
N MET A 1 30.38 21.22 2.42
CA MET A 1 29.19 20.39 2.10
C MET A 1 28.23 20.55 3.26
N GLU A 2 27.20 21.34 3.08
CA GLU A 2 26.17 21.55 4.13
C GLU A 2 25.26 20.33 4.18
N VAL A 3 25.15 19.72 5.33
CA VAL A 3 24.29 18.56 5.60
C VAL A 3 22.83 19.05 5.60
N ASN A 4 21.99 18.36 4.85
CA ASN A 4 20.56 18.68 4.67
C ASN A 4 19.84 18.81 6.04
N PRO A 5 19.06 19.89 6.27
CA PRO A 5 18.34 20.13 7.52
C PRO A 5 17.40 18.97 7.93
N ILE A 6 16.88 18.21 6.97
CA ILE A 6 16.01 17.05 7.21
C ILE A 6 16.80 15.88 7.82
N GLU A 7 18.05 15.67 7.44
CA GLU A 7 18.93 14.65 8.04
C GLU A 7 19.27 14.99 9.49
N LYS A 8 19.56 16.27 9.79
CA LYS A 8 19.81 16.73 11.17
C LYS A 8 18.60 16.56 12.10
N MET A 9 17.40 16.72 11.56
CA MET A 9 16.18 16.57 12.35
C MET A 9 15.85 15.08 12.62
N ALA A 10 16.14 14.20 11.66
CA ALA A 10 16.02 12.76 11.82
C ALA A 10 17.03 12.20 12.83
N ASP A 11 18.27 12.66 12.83
CA ASP A 11 19.31 12.25 13.78
C ASP A 11 19.01 12.70 15.21
N LYS A 12 18.36 13.86 15.39
CA LYS A 12 17.98 14.38 16.71
C LYS A 12 16.80 13.61 17.32
N LEU A 13 15.92 13.06 16.51
CA LEU A 13 14.77 12.24 16.97
C LEU A 13 15.15 10.79 17.28
N MET A 14 16.31 10.33 16.78
CA MET A 14 16.81 8.97 16.91
C MET A 14 18.08 8.88 17.74
N SER A 15 18.30 9.82 18.68
CA SER A 15 19.42 9.73 19.63
C SER A 15 19.23 8.54 20.59
N SER A 16 20.33 7.92 21.01
CA SER A 16 20.38 6.76 21.91
C SER A 16 19.56 6.94 23.20
N GLU A 17 19.40 8.16 23.69
CA GLU A 17 18.56 8.48 24.85
C GLU A 17 17.05 8.27 24.64
N ASN A 18 16.57 8.43 23.39
CA ASN A 18 15.16 8.16 23.07
C ASN A 18 14.89 6.67 22.87
N ILE A 19 15.91 5.90 22.49
CA ILE A 19 15.79 4.43 22.33
C ILE A 19 15.76 3.73 23.71
N GLU A 20 16.52 4.21 24.69
CA GLU A 20 16.50 3.64 26.06
C GLU A 20 15.17 3.91 26.79
N LYS A 21 14.50 5.02 26.54
CA LYS A 21 13.16 5.30 27.09
C LYS A 21 12.05 4.42 26.52
N LEU A 22 12.27 3.81 25.35
CA LEU A 22 11.33 2.90 24.69
C LEU A 22 11.50 1.44 25.13
N GLN A 23 12.55 1.11 25.91
CA GLN A 23 12.85 -0.26 26.37
C GLN A 23 12.29 -0.59 27.75
N SER A 24 11.55 0.29 28.42
CA SER A 24 10.80 -0.09 29.61
C SER A 24 9.59 -0.94 29.18
N PRO A 25 9.36 -2.12 29.79
CA PRO A 25 8.21 -2.96 29.46
C PRO A 25 6.97 -2.39 30.14
N GLU A 26 6.45 -1.28 29.66
CA GLU A 26 5.06 -0.92 29.93
C GLU A 26 4.17 -1.79 29.06
N THR A 27 3.45 -2.66 29.71
CA THR A 27 2.47 -3.60 29.20
C THR A 27 1.52 -2.88 28.22
N THR A 28 1.87 -2.92 26.94
CA THR A 28 0.96 -2.51 25.87
C THR A 28 -0.23 -3.44 25.98
N LYS A 29 -1.39 -2.92 26.36
CA LYS A 29 -2.66 -3.62 26.28
C LYS A 29 -3.00 -3.79 24.79
N THR A 30 -2.36 -4.76 24.16
CA THR A 30 -2.70 -5.26 22.83
C THR A 30 -4.02 -6.03 22.95
N ALA A 31 -5.12 -5.31 22.98
CA ALA A 31 -6.42 -5.90 22.78
C ALA A 31 -6.46 -6.43 21.35
N GLY A 32 -6.35 -7.74 21.15
CA GLY A 32 -6.70 -8.42 19.91
C GLY A 32 -5.60 -9.13 19.11
N LEU A 33 -4.32 -9.11 19.51
CA LEU A 33 -3.23 -9.72 18.71
C LEU A 33 -3.07 -11.25 18.91
N ASN A 34 -3.88 -11.91 19.72
CA ASN A 34 -3.75 -13.35 20.03
C ASN A 34 -4.72 -14.28 19.28
N GLN A 35 -5.51 -13.78 18.34
CA GLN A 35 -6.22 -14.63 17.38
C GLN A 35 -5.68 -14.31 15.99
N VAL A 36 -4.91 -15.23 15.42
CA VAL A 36 -4.70 -15.32 13.96
C VAL A 36 -6.09 -15.19 13.35
N ASP A 37 -6.31 -14.11 12.60
CA ASP A 37 -7.60 -13.82 11.98
C ASP A 37 -7.84 -14.94 10.94
N LEU A 38 -8.61 -15.97 11.31
CA LEU A 38 -8.95 -17.15 10.50
C LEU A 38 -9.81 -16.69 9.31
N GLY A 39 -9.23 -16.08 8.33
CA GLY A 39 -9.89 -15.49 7.18
C GLY A 39 -9.15 -14.26 6.62
N ALA A 40 -7.98 -13.95 7.19
CA ALA A 40 -7.15 -12.90 6.65
C ALA A 40 -6.49 -13.35 5.34
N LYS A 41 -6.58 -12.52 4.30
CA LYS A 41 -5.94 -12.73 3.00
C LYS A 41 -4.43 -12.63 3.11
N MET A 42 -3.95 -11.64 3.88
CA MET A 42 -2.53 -11.49 4.21
C MET A 42 -2.35 -11.33 5.72
N VAL A 43 -1.27 -11.90 6.24
CA VAL A 43 -0.91 -11.80 7.66
C VAL A 43 0.58 -11.50 7.78
N THR A 44 0.93 -10.53 8.60
CA THR A 44 2.33 -10.31 9.01
C THR A 44 2.52 -10.71 10.47
N HIS A 45 3.64 -11.36 10.79
CA HIS A 45 4.01 -11.71 12.15
C HIS A 45 5.41 -11.20 12.48
N ASP A 46 5.50 -10.37 13.51
CA ASP A 46 6.75 -9.80 14.05
C ASP A 46 7.67 -9.26 12.94
N LEU A 47 7.06 -8.58 11.93
CA LEU A 47 7.78 -8.10 10.75
C LEU A 47 8.72 -6.96 11.14
N LYS A 48 10.01 -7.21 11.00
CA LYS A 48 11.09 -6.24 11.25
C LYS A 48 11.79 -5.92 9.95
N VAL A 49 12.12 -4.66 9.74
CA VAL A 49 12.85 -4.22 8.54
C VAL A 49 13.94 -3.25 8.95
N SER A 50 15.13 -3.44 8.39
CA SER A 50 16.24 -2.51 8.54
C SER A 50 16.90 -2.19 7.21
N TYR A 51 17.39 -0.95 7.05
CA TYR A 51 18.21 -0.49 5.95
C TYR A 51 19.62 -0.22 6.49
N GLY A 52 20.55 -1.14 6.23
CA GLY A 52 21.86 -1.15 6.87
C GLY A 52 21.71 -1.23 8.40
N LYS A 53 22.10 -0.17 9.11
CA LYS A 53 22.01 -0.10 10.60
C LYS A 53 20.72 0.57 11.10
N LYS A 54 19.91 1.15 10.21
CA LYS A 54 18.69 1.89 10.59
C LYS A 54 17.48 0.97 10.56
N ALA A 55 16.86 0.73 11.72
CA ALA A 55 15.60 0.03 11.81
C ALA A 55 14.46 0.93 11.26
N ALA A 56 13.58 0.34 10.47
CA ALA A 56 12.41 0.99 9.88
C ALA A 56 11.10 0.38 10.37
N LEU A 57 11.06 -0.92 10.65
CA LEU A 57 9.96 -1.61 11.31
C LEU A 57 10.49 -2.41 12.50
N LEU A 58 9.72 -2.40 13.60
CA LEU A 58 10.15 -2.90 14.91
C LEU A 58 9.31 -4.09 15.41
N GLY A 59 8.72 -4.89 14.50
CA GLY A 59 7.91 -6.05 14.87
C GLY A 59 6.42 -5.79 14.63
N VAL A 60 6.05 -5.60 13.36
CA VAL A 60 4.68 -5.33 12.93
C VAL A 60 3.94 -6.65 12.70
N SER A 61 2.81 -6.82 13.41
CA SER A 61 1.87 -7.92 13.19
C SER A 61 0.51 -7.34 12.82
N LEU A 62 -0.04 -7.74 11.68
CA LEU A 62 -1.31 -7.25 11.15
C LEU A 62 -1.98 -8.30 10.26
N GLY A 63 -3.28 -8.53 10.48
CA GLY A 63 -4.13 -9.29 9.57
C GLY A 63 -4.89 -8.36 8.62
N ILE A 64 -4.85 -8.66 7.33
CA ILE A 64 -5.56 -7.94 6.25
C ILE A 64 -6.62 -8.88 5.71
N ARG A 65 -7.89 -8.52 5.86
CA ARG A 65 -9.03 -9.35 5.46
C ARG A 65 -9.29 -9.27 3.97
N GLU A 66 -9.83 -10.36 3.44
CA GLU A 66 -10.22 -10.46 2.04
C GLU A 66 -11.39 -9.50 1.73
N ASN A 67 -11.30 -8.82 0.55
CA ASN A 67 -12.32 -7.89 0.06
C ASN A 67 -12.66 -6.73 1.02
N GLU A 68 -11.71 -6.34 1.87
CA GLU A 68 -11.77 -5.14 2.69
C GLU A 68 -10.70 -4.14 2.27
N VAL A 69 -10.94 -2.87 2.55
CA VAL A 69 -9.93 -1.80 2.46
C VAL A 69 -9.30 -1.61 3.84
N THR A 70 -7.99 -1.87 3.94
CA THR A 70 -7.22 -1.56 5.15
C THR A 70 -6.36 -0.32 4.90
N SER A 71 -6.58 0.75 5.65
CA SER A 71 -5.74 1.94 5.59
C SER A 71 -4.61 1.90 6.60
N LEU A 72 -3.45 2.38 6.18
CA LEU A 72 -2.27 2.60 7.02
C LEU A 72 -2.09 4.10 7.17
N ILE A 73 -2.29 4.63 8.39
CA ILE A 73 -2.14 6.04 8.70
C ILE A 73 -0.97 6.26 9.67
N GLY A 74 -0.48 7.48 9.78
CA GLY A 74 0.62 7.84 10.68
C GLY A 74 1.54 8.91 10.10
N PRO A 75 2.43 9.50 10.91
CA PRO A 75 3.36 10.55 10.49
C PRO A 75 4.27 10.12 9.33
N SER A 76 4.83 11.10 8.62
CA SER A 76 5.83 10.83 7.58
C SER A 76 7.05 10.11 8.18
N GLY A 77 7.55 9.08 7.48
CA GLY A 77 8.73 8.32 7.90
C GLY A 77 8.48 7.29 9.02
N CYS A 78 7.24 7.06 9.49
CA CYS A 78 6.95 6.06 10.53
C CYS A 78 6.96 4.60 10.07
N GLY A 79 7.23 4.31 8.77
CA GLY A 79 7.39 2.94 8.28
C GLY A 79 6.29 2.42 7.35
N LYS A 80 5.20 3.15 7.08
CA LYS A 80 4.06 2.71 6.25
C LYS A 80 4.47 2.23 4.86
N SER A 81 5.23 3.05 4.13
CA SER A 81 5.72 2.69 2.78
C SER A 81 6.73 1.53 2.81
N THR A 82 7.50 1.40 3.89
CA THR A 82 8.34 0.22 4.11
C THR A 82 7.49 -1.03 4.31
N TYR A 83 6.45 -0.95 5.14
CA TYR A 83 5.55 -2.05 5.42
C TYR A 83 4.82 -2.51 4.16
N ILE A 84 4.15 -1.60 3.44
CA ILE A 84 3.37 -1.97 2.25
C ILE A 84 4.25 -2.64 1.17
N ARG A 85 5.52 -2.20 1.03
CA ARG A 85 6.50 -2.80 0.10
C ARG A 85 6.99 -4.19 0.54
N CYS A 86 6.86 -4.56 1.81
CA CYS A 86 7.14 -5.93 2.24
C CYS A 86 6.08 -6.89 1.74
N LEU A 87 4.82 -6.46 1.59
CA LEU A 87 3.71 -7.33 1.23
C LEU A 87 3.82 -7.90 -0.20
N ASN A 88 4.69 -7.34 -1.07
CA ASN A 88 5.00 -7.85 -2.40
C ASN A 88 6.50 -7.97 -2.68
N ARG A 89 7.32 -7.97 -1.63
CA ARG A 89 8.78 -8.11 -1.71
C ARG A 89 9.48 -7.01 -2.55
N MET A 90 8.88 -5.81 -2.65
CA MET A 90 9.54 -4.69 -3.33
C MET A 90 10.79 -4.21 -2.60
N ASN A 91 10.89 -4.42 -1.28
CA ASN A 91 12.08 -4.07 -0.50
C ASN A 91 13.31 -4.92 -0.87
N ASP A 92 13.14 -6.09 -1.51
CA ASP A 92 14.26 -6.91 -2.00
C ASP A 92 15.11 -6.20 -3.06
N THR A 93 14.58 -5.14 -3.68
CA THR A 93 15.31 -4.34 -4.68
C THR A 93 16.17 -3.24 -4.07
N ILE A 94 16.17 -3.10 -2.75
CA ILE A 94 16.90 -2.06 -2.01
C ILE A 94 18.14 -2.66 -1.36
N ASP A 95 19.31 -2.19 -1.77
CA ASP A 95 20.57 -2.66 -1.22
C ASP A 95 20.64 -2.45 0.30
N GLY A 96 21.06 -3.50 1.02
CA GLY A 96 21.18 -3.46 2.47
C GLY A 96 19.85 -3.53 3.23
N CYS A 97 18.72 -3.74 2.54
CA CYS A 97 17.46 -4.04 3.20
C CYS A 97 17.46 -5.46 3.77
N ARG A 98 17.07 -5.59 5.04
CA ARG A 98 16.86 -6.88 5.72
C ARG A 98 15.44 -6.93 6.22
N VAL A 99 14.76 -8.03 5.93
CA VAL A 99 13.40 -8.33 6.37
C VAL A 99 13.46 -9.57 7.27
N GLU A 100 12.90 -9.48 8.48
CA GLU A 100 12.78 -10.56 9.46
C GLU A 100 11.30 -10.68 9.87
N GLY A 101 10.94 -11.85 10.41
CA GLY A 101 9.54 -12.19 10.67
C GLY A 101 8.94 -12.92 9.49
N SER A 102 7.59 -12.97 9.39
CA SER A 102 6.92 -13.66 8.28
C SER A 102 5.80 -12.79 7.69
N VAL A 103 5.56 -12.99 6.39
CA VAL A 103 4.43 -12.41 5.65
C VAL A 103 3.73 -13.54 4.90
N LEU A 104 2.50 -13.82 5.28
CA LEU A 104 1.70 -14.88 4.69
C LEU A 104 0.69 -14.30 3.70
N LEU A 105 0.56 -14.94 2.55
CA LEU A 105 -0.53 -14.75 1.58
C LEU A 105 -1.27 -16.10 1.45
N ASP A 106 -2.54 -16.15 1.78
CA ASP A 106 -3.33 -17.39 1.84
C ASP A 106 -2.61 -18.49 2.68
N GLY A 107 -2.04 -18.10 3.83
CA GLY A 107 -1.33 -18.99 4.73
C GLY A 107 0.08 -19.42 4.28
N ASN A 108 0.55 -18.99 3.11
CA ASN A 108 1.86 -19.34 2.59
C ASN A 108 2.85 -18.18 2.73
N ASP A 109 4.03 -18.43 3.29
CA ASP A 109 5.05 -17.40 3.46
C ASP A 109 5.54 -16.92 2.08
N ILE A 110 5.46 -15.61 1.85
CA ILE A 110 5.93 -15.00 0.61
C ILE A 110 7.45 -14.85 0.56
N TYR A 111 8.15 -14.97 1.72
CA TYR A 111 9.60 -14.91 1.82
C TYR A 111 10.27 -16.29 1.78
N ASP A 112 9.49 -17.40 1.60
CA ASP A 112 10.06 -18.71 1.34
C ASP A 112 11.04 -18.65 0.14
N VAL A 113 12.19 -19.32 0.27
CA VAL A 113 13.27 -19.31 -0.74
C VAL A 113 12.84 -19.89 -2.09
N ASN A 114 11.84 -20.78 -2.09
CA ASN A 114 11.28 -21.40 -3.30
C ASN A 114 10.15 -20.57 -3.93
N ARG A 115 9.76 -19.45 -3.30
CA ARG A 115 8.64 -18.63 -3.79
C ARG A 115 9.04 -17.87 -5.05
N ASP A 116 8.31 -18.08 -6.12
CA ASP A 116 8.45 -17.28 -7.34
C ASP A 116 7.92 -15.85 -7.09
N VAL A 117 8.84 -14.89 -7.08
CA VAL A 117 8.53 -13.46 -6.85
C VAL A 117 7.73 -12.87 -8.01
N VAL A 118 7.88 -13.37 -9.23
CA VAL A 118 7.11 -12.89 -10.39
C VAL A 118 5.64 -13.29 -10.22
N GLN A 119 5.39 -14.54 -9.85
CA GLN A 119 4.04 -15.00 -9.55
C GLN A 119 3.43 -14.29 -8.33
N LEU A 120 4.23 -14.03 -7.29
CA LEU A 120 3.78 -13.24 -6.15
C LEU A 120 3.29 -11.85 -6.59
N ARG A 121 4.08 -11.14 -7.41
CA ARG A 121 3.74 -9.79 -7.88
C ARG A 121 2.60 -9.75 -8.90
N THR A 122 2.23 -10.89 -9.48
CA THR A 122 0.99 -11.02 -10.24
C THR A 122 -0.22 -11.04 -9.31
N LYS A 123 -0.10 -11.71 -8.15
CA LYS A 123 -1.16 -11.79 -7.14
C LYS A 123 -1.26 -10.55 -6.26
N VAL A 124 -0.15 -9.84 -6.03
CA VAL A 124 -0.08 -8.66 -5.16
C VAL A 124 0.42 -7.47 -5.98
N GLY A 125 -0.53 -6.78 -6.62
CA GLY A 125 -0.27 -5.60 -7.45
C GLY A 125 0.08 -4.37 -6.61
N MET A 126 0.77 -3.39 -7.21
CA MET A 126 1.14 -2.15 -6.53
C MET A 126 0.90 -0.92 -7.40
N VAL A 127 0.28 0.08 -6.78
CA VAL A 127 0.09 1.43 -7.32
C VAL A 127 0.92 2.39 -6.47
N PHE A 128 1.80 3.14 -7.11
CA PHE A 128 2.76 4.03 -6.43
C PHE A 128 2.19 5.43 -6.25
N GLN A 129 2.77 6.17 -5.32
CA GLN A 129 2.45 7.56 -5.01
C GLN A 129 2.56 8.47 -6.25
N LYS A 130 3.66 8.35 -6.99
CA LYS A 130 3.84 9.06 -8.25
C LYS A 130 3.43 8.13 -9.39
N PRO A 131 2.48 8.55 -10.24
CA PRO A 131 2.11 7.77 -11.42
C PRO A 131 3.34 7.41 -12.24
N ASN A 132 3.44 6.16 -12.65
CA ASN A 132 4.59 5.63 -13.37
C ASN A 132 4.19 4.83 -14.62
N PRO A 133 3.44 5.41 -15.56
CA PRO A 133 3.14 4.73 -16.80
C PRO A 133 4.44 4.37 -17.53
N PHE A 134 4.47 3.21 -18.17
CA PHE A 134 5.58 2.84 -19.04
C PHE A 134 5.68 3.84 -20.20
N PRO A 135 6.88 4.07 -20.77
CA PRO A 135 7.07 4.88 -21.97
C PRO A 135 6.55 4.13 -23.21
N LYS A 136 5.32 3.73 -23.20
CA LYS A 136 4.56 2.96 -24.16
C LYS A 136 3.18 3.59 -24.35
N SER A 137 2.40 3.09 -25.32
CA SER A 137 1.02 3.55 -25.52
C SER A 137 0.13 3.21 -24.32
N ILE A 138 -1.04 3.84 -24.25
CA ILE A 138 -2.07 3.56 -23.24
C ILE A 138 -2.43 2.07 -23.28
N TYR A 139 -2.70 1.54 -24.49
CA TYR A 139 -2.99 0.13 -24.70
C TYR A 139 -1.86 -0.76 -24.18
N GLU A 140 -0.62 -0.51 -24.58
CA GLU A 140 0.55 -1.32 -24.22
C GLU A 140 0.87 -1.26 -22.71
N ASN A 141 0.52 -0.19 -22.02
CA ASN A 141 0.63 -0.13 -20.55
C ASN A 141 -0.24 -1.18 -19.88
N VAL A 142 -1.48 -1.36 -20.33
CA VAL A 142 -2.43 -2.32 -19.75
C VAL A 142 -2.19 -3.74 -20.26
N ALA A 143 -1.89 -3.88 -21.55
CA ALA A 143 -1.66 -5.17 -22.21
C ALA A 143 -0.38 -5.88 -21.73
N TYR A 144 0.58 -5.14 -21.16
CA TYR A 144 1.90 -5.65 -20.81
C TYR A 144 1.84 -6.87 -19.87
N GLY A 145 1.17 -6.72 -18.73
CA GLY A 145 1.03 -7.79 -17.73
C GLY A 145 0.34 -9.04 -18.30
N PRO A 146 -0.89 -8.91 -18.83
CA PRO A 146 -1.60 -10.03 -19.43
C PRO A 146 -0.80 -10.78 -20.49
N ARG A 147 -0.01 -10.07 -21.32
CA ARG A 147 0.81 -10.66 -22.36
C ARG A 147 1.97 -11.50 -21.81
N ILE A 148 2.75 -10.95 -20.86
CA ILE A 148 3.91 -11.68 -20.30
C ILE A 148 3.50 -12.86 -19.44
N HIS A 149 2.31 -12.82 -18.84
CA HIS A 149 1.76 -13.93 -18.05
C HIS A 149 0.91 -14.91 -18.87
N GLY A 150 0.84 -14.73 -20.19
CA GLY A 150 0.11 -15.64 -21.08
C GLY A 150 -1.40 -15.72 -20.79
N MET A 151 -2.01 -14.62 -20.29
CA MET A 151 -3.43 -14.60 -19.90
C MET A 151 -4.38 -14.51 -21.10
N ALA A 152 -3.86 -14.20 -22.29
CA ALA A 152 -4.60 -14.17 -23.54
C ALA A 152 -3.85 -14.98 -24.61
N LYS A 153 -4.57 -15.85 -25.31
CA LYS A 153 -4.03 -16.66 -26.41
C LYS A 153 -4.12 -15.93 -27.75
N HIS A 154 -5.13 -15.08 -27.90
CA HIS A 154 -5.44 -14.35 -29.12
C HIS A 154 -5.56 -12.86 -28.83
N LYS A 155 -5.46 -12.06 -29.90
CA LYS A 155 -5.53 -10.60 -29.80
C LYS A 155 -6.86 -10.14 -29.24
N ASP A 156 -7.97 -10.73 -29.63
CA ASP A 156 -9.32 -10.34 -29.20
C ASP A 156 -9.51 -10.55 -27.69
N GLU A 157 -8.92 -11.61 -27.12
CA GLU A 157 -8.93 -11.85 -25.67
C GLU A 157 -8.12 -10.77 -24.93
N LEU A 158 -6.96 -10.40 -25.47
CA LEU A 158 -6.12 -9.34 -24.91
C LEU A 158 -6.82 -7.99 -25.00
N ASP A 159 -7.45 -7.69 -26.14
CA ASP A 159 -8.24 -6.47 -26.34
C ASP A 159 -9.37 -6.39 -25.31
N GLY A 160 -10.08 -7.50 -25.07
CA GLY A 160 -11.11 -7.59 -24.02
C GLY A 160 -10.58 -7.32 -22.61
N ILE A 161 -9.39 -7.86 -22.26
CA ILE A 161 -8.75 -7.57 -20.96
C ILE A 161 -8.39 -6.10 -20.86
N VAL A 162 -7.79 -5.52 -21.89
CA VAL A 162 -7.37 -4.11 -21.90
C VAL A 162 -8.56 -3.19 -21.77
N MET A 163 -9.57 -3.35 -22.62
CA MET A 163 -10.76 -2.50 -22.61
C MET A 163 -11.51 -2.60 -21.28
N GLY A 164 -11.74 -3.81 -20.78
CA GLY A 164 -12.41 -4.02 -19.50
C GLY A 164 -11.62 -3.50 -18.29
N SER A 165 -10.28 -3.47 -18.38
CA SER A 165 -9.45 -2.89 -17.32
C SER A 165 -9.48 -1.36 -17.35
N LEU A 166 -9.45 -0.74 -18.54
CA LEU A 166 -9.60 0.71 -18.70
C LEU A 166 -11.00 1.19 -18.27
N GLU A 167 -12.04 0.40 -18.58
CA GLU A 167 -13.41 0.69 -18.17
C GLU A 167 -13.54 0.65 -16.65
N ARG A 168 -13.09 -0.43 -16.02
CA ARG A 168 -13.10 -0.56 -14.54
C ARG A 168 -12.27 0.50 -13.85
N ALA A 169 -11.20 0.98 -14.45
CA ALA A 169 -10.41 2.10 -13.93
C ALA A 169 -11.03 3.48 -14.23
N GLY A 170 -12.22 3.52 -14.81
CA GLY A 170 -12.97 4.75 -15.10
C GLY A 170 -12.25 5.70 -16.05
N ILE A 171 -11.40 5.20 -16.97
CA ILE A 171 -10.63 6.02 -17.90
C ILE A 171 -10.97 5.76 -19.37
N LEU A 172 -11.66 4.65 -19.68
CA LEU A 172 -11.88 4.22 -21.06
C LEU A 172 -12.48 5.30 -21.95
N ASP A 173 -13.53 5.97 -21.51
CA ASP A 173 -14.23 6.99 -22.31
C ASP A 173 -13.35 8.20 -22.64
N GLU A 174 -12.36 8.49 -21.78
CA GLU A 174 -11.42 9.59 -22.00
C GLU A 174 -10.30 9.25 -22.99
N VAL A 175 -10.04 7.94 -23.23
CA VAL A 175 -8.89 7.48 -24.02
C VAL A 175 -9.25 6.57 -25.18
N ARG A 176 -10.51 6.20 -25.37
CA ARG A 176 -10.98 5.22 -26.37
C ARG A 176 -10.45 5.51 -27.79
N ASP A 177 -10.44 6.79 -28.20
CA ASP A 177 -10.04 7.22 -29.55
C ASP A 177 -8.52 7.46 -29.67
N ARG A 178 -7.74 7.22 -28.60
CA ARG A 178 -6.29 7.49 -28.57
C ARG A 178 -5.48 6.44 -27.79
N LEU A 179 -5.89 5.18 -27.88
CA LEU A 179 -5.21 4.07 -27.18
C LEU A 179 -3.74 3.89 -27.57
N ASP A 180 -3.38 4.31 -28.79
CA ASP A 180 -2.00 4.27 -29.30
C ASP A 180 -1.15 5.47 -28.84
N SER A 181 -1.77 6.49 -28.22
CA SER A 181 -1.04 7.63 -27.68
C SER A 181 -0.18 7.23 -26.48
N PRO A 182 0.97 7.90 -26.25
CA PRO A 182 1.82 7.60 -25.11
C PRO A 182 1.07 7.74 -23.77
N GLY A 183 1.17 6.76 -22.87
CA GLY A 183 0.59 6.82 -21.53
C GLY A 183 1.09 8.02 -20.71
N THR A 184 2.32 8.47 -20.99
CA THR A 184 2.93 9.66 -20.35
C THR A 184 2.34 10.98 -20.80
N SER A 185 1.55 11.03 -21.88
CA SER A 185 0.90 12.25 -22.35
C SER A 185 -0.43 12.58 -21.61
N LEU A 186 -0.87 11.67 -20.77
CA LEU A 186 -2.07 11.82 -19.95
C LEU A 186 -1.86 12.81 -18.79
N SER A 187 -2.95 13.40 -18.27
CA SER A 187 -2.92 14.19 -17.02
C SER A 187 -2.53 13.30 -15.83
N GLY A 188 -2.09 13.88 -14.71
CA GLY A 188 -1.68 13.12 -13.52
C GLY A 188 -2.75 12.15 -13.02
N GLY A 189 -4.01 12.59 -12.90
CA GLY A 189 -5.12 11.73 -12.52
C GLY A 189 -5.43 10.63 -13.53
N GLN A 190 -5.32 10.93 -14.83
CA GLN A 190 -5.45 9.93 -15.90
C GLN A 190 -4.31 8.90 -15.86
N GLN A 191 -3.06 9.36 -15.64
CA GLN A 191 -1.91 8.46 -15.48
C GLN A 191 -2.09 7.53 -14.28
N GLN A 192 -2.61 8.04 -13.16
CA GLN A 192 -2.85 7.23 -11.98
C GLN A 192 -3.91 6.14 -12.25
N ARG A 193 -5.04 6.52 -12.88
CA ARG A 193 -6.07 5.54 -13.28
C ARG A 193 -5.53 4.54 -14.32
N LEU A 194 -4.65 4.96 -15.23
CA LEU A 194 -3.96 4.04 -16.14
C LEU A 194 -3.06 3.05 -15.37
N CYS A 195 -2.34 3.50 -14.32
CA CYS A 195 -1.54 2.63 -13.47
C CYS A 195 -2.41 1.64 -12.68
N ILE A 196 -3.62 2.07 -12.25
CA ILE A 196 -4.60 1.17 -11.62
C ILE A 196 -5.13 0.17 -12.65
N ALA A 197 -5.51 0.60 -13.87
CA ALA A 197 -5.94 -0.29 -14.96
C ALA A 197 -4.88 -1.36 -15.25
N ARG A 198 -3.61 -0.97 -15.32
CA ARG A 198 -2.48 -1.88 -15.48
C ARG A 198 -2.37 -2.89 -14.34
N ALA A 199 -2.55 -2.45 -13.10
CA ALA A 199 -2.47 -3.31 -11.92
C ALA A 199 -3.60 -4.35 -11.90
N ILE A 200 -4.84 -3.96 -12.22
CA ILE A 200 -6.01 -4.87 -12.20
C ILE A 200 -6.10 -5.79 -13.44
N ALA A 201 -5.38 -5.47 -14.52
CA ALA A 201 -5.41 -6.25 -15.76
C ALA A 201 -4.92 -7.70 -15.58
N VAL A 202 -4.04 -7.94 -14.62
CA VAL A 202 -3.54 -9.27 -14.26
C VAL A 202 -4.42 -9.98 -13.22
N ARG A 203 -5.53 -9.38 -12.80
CA ARG A 203 -6.49 -9.90 -11.81
C ARG A 203 -5.79 -10.31 -10.51
N PRO A 204 -5.15 -9.37 -9.81
CA PRO A 204 -4.46 -9.66 -8.55
C PRO A 204 -5.48 -10.06 -7.46
N ASP A 205 -5.00 -10.73 -6.42
CA ASP A 205 -5.77 -10.97 -5.21
C ASP A 205 -5.78 -9.74 -4.28
N VAL A 206 -4.66 -9.01 -4.26
CA VAL A 206 -4.42 -7.85 -3.39
C VAL A 206 -3.89 -6.67 -4.21
N ILE A 207 -4.39 -5.49 -3.94
CA ILE A 207 -3.89 -4.22 -4.52
C ILE A 207 -3.31 -3.36 -3.40
N LEU A 208 -2.04 -3.07 -3.51
CA LEU A 208 -1.32 -2.16 -2.61
C LEU A 208 -1.29 -0.77 -3.23
N MET A 209 -1.65 0.26 -2.46
CA MET A 209 -1.68 1.65 -2.91
C MET A 209 -0.87 2.53 -1.94
N ASP A 210 0.28 3.02 -2.38
CA ASP A 210 1.14 3.90 -1.60
C ASP A 210 0.79 5.36 -1.92
N GLU A 211 -0.04 6.02 -1.12
CA GLU A 211 -0.50 7.42 -1.26
C GLU A 211 -1.04 7.77 -2.67
N PRO A 212 -2.01 7.02 -3.22
CA PRO A 212 -2.39 7.11 -4.63
C PRO A 212 -2.97 8.46 -5.07
N CYS A 213 -3.36 9.32 -4.13
CA CYS A 213 -4.00 10.61 -4.40
C CYS A 213 -3.15 11.83 -4.00
N SER A 214 -1.95 11.66 -3.42
CA SER A 214 -1.20 12.76 -2.80
C SER A 214 -0.76 13.87 -3.77
N ALA A 215 -0.62 13.56 -5.06
CA ALA A 215 -0.18 14.49 -6.10
C ALA A 215 -1.34 14.94 -7.04
N LEU A 216 -2.59 14.69 -6.65
CA LEU A 216 -3.75 14.92 -7.50
C LEU A 216 -4.60 16.10 -7.00
N ASP A 217 -5.31 16.73 -7.92
CA ASP A 217 -6.34 17.71 -7.60
C ASP A 217 -7.56 17.05 -6.92
N PRO A 218 -8.45 17.82 -6.26
CA PRO A 218 -9.61 17.28 -5.55
C PRO A 218 -10.57 16.47 -6.44
N ILE A 219 -10.75 16.85 -7.71
CA ILE A 219 -11.66 16.16 -8.64
C ILE A 219 -11.07 14.79 -9.00
N ALA A 220 -9.78 14.75 -9.36
CA ALA A 220 -9.09 13.50 -9.65
C ALA A 220 -9.03 12.59 -8.42
N THR A 221 -8.83 13.16 -7.23
CA THR A 221 -8.88 12.43 -5.95
C THR A 221 -10.24 11.77 -5.75
N GLY A 222 -11.34 12.51 -5.92
CA GLY A 222 -12.70 11.96 -5.80
C GLY A 222 -12.94 10.75 -6.72
N ARG A 223 -12.52 10.85 -7.98
CA ARG A 223 -12.63 9.74 -8.94
C ARG A 223 -11.84 8.50 -8.54
N ILE A 224 -10.64 8.68 -7.94
CA ILE A 224 -9.84 7.55 -7.43
C ILE A 224 -10.52 6.94 -6.20
N GLU A 225 -11.12 7.75 -5.33
CA GLU A 225 -11.84 7.26 -4.14
C GLU A 225 -13.08 6.44 -4.53
N GLU A 226 -13.86 6.91 -5.49
CA GLU A 226 -14.99 6.16 -6.06
C GLU A 226 -14.52 4.82 -6.64
N LEU A 227 -13.45 4.86 -7.45
CA LEU A 227 -12.85 3.67 -8.04
C LEU A 227 -12.40 2.66 -6.97
N ILE A 228 -11.74 3.09 -5.89
CA ILE A 228 -11.32 2.21 -4.79
C ILE A 228 -12.55 1.53 -4.14
N THR A 229 -13.62 2.30 -3.95
CA THR A 229 -14.88 1.78 -3.38
C THR A 229 -15.52 0.71 -4.26
N GLU A 230 -15.45 0.85 -5.57
CA GLU A 230 -15.94 -0.16 -6.51
C GLU A 230 -15.03 -1.40 -6.55
N LEU A 231 -13.71 -1.18 -6.56
CA LEU A 231 -12.72 -2.27 -6.64
C LEU A 231 -12.72 -3.17 -5.42
N LYS A 232 -13.07 -2.68 -4.22
CA LYS A 232 -13.09 -3.51 -3.00
C LYS A 232 -14.07 -4.68 -3.09
N ALA A 233 -15.07 -4.62 -3.94
CA ALA A 233 -16.00 -5.73 -4.16
C ALA A 233 -15.34 -6.99 -4.73
N GLN A 234 -14.15 -6.85 -5.34
CA GLN A 234 -13.43 -7.93 -6.03
C GLN A 234 -11.98 -8.09 -5.55
N TYR A 235 -11.43 -7.09 -4.89
CA TYR A 235 -10.02 -7.03 -4.51
C TYR A 235 -9.84 -6.69 -3.03
N THR A 236 -8.87 -7.31 -2.40
CA THR A 236 -8.36 -6.85 -1.11
C THR A 236 -7.47 -5.64 -1.32
N ILE A 237 -7.69 -4.54 -0.60
CA ILE A 237 -6.96 -3.29 -0.83
C ILE A 237 -6.24 -2.87 0.44
N VAL A 238 -4.96 -2.54 0.31
CA VAL A 238 -4.17 -1.89 1.36
C VAL A 238 -3.76 -0.52 0.86
N ILE A 239 -4.15 0.53 1.57
CA ILE A 239 -3.86 1.91 1.17
C ILE A 239 -3.05 2.64 2.25
N VAL A 240 -1.94 3.23 1.86
CA VAL A 240 -1.24 4.24 2.68
C VAL A 240 -1.82 5.61 2.35
N THR A 241 -2.19 6.37 3.36
CA THR A 241 -2.66 7.75 3.17
C THR A 241 -2.28 8.64 4.34
N HIS A 242 -2.02 9.91 4.04
CA HIS A 242 -1.87 10.98 5.02
C HIS A 242 -3.19 11.75 5.28
N SER A 243 -4.22 11.49 4.47
CA SER A 243 -5.52 12.13 4.63
C SER A 243 -6.41 11.31 5.57
N MET A 244 -6.65 11.84 6.76
CA MET A 244 -7.59 11.24 7.72
C MET A 244 -8.99 11.10 7.13
N GLN A 245 -9.43 12.11 6.38
CA GLN A 245 -10.74 12.10 5.73
C GLN A 245 -10.84 11.00 4.69
N GLN A 246 -9.77 10.76 3.92
CA GLN A 246 -9.71 9.67 2.93
C GLN A 246 -9.75 8.31 3.63
N ALA A 247 -8.92 8.09 4.67
CA ALA A 247 -8.93 6.85 5.46
C ALA A 247 -10.33 6.56 6.02
N ARG A 248 -10.98 7.56 6.60
CA ARG A 248 -12.33 7.43 7.18
C ARG A 248 -13.40 7.07 6.15
N ARG A 249 -13.32 7.60 4.93
CA ARG A 249 -14.32 7.35 3.88
C ARG A 249 -14.17 6.00 3.19
N LEU A 250 -12.92 5.57 2.98
CA LEU A 250 -12.63 4.42 2.12
C LEU A 250 -12.48 3.11 2.87
N SER A 251 -12.01 3.16 4.12
CA SER A 251 -11.46 1.98 4.77
C SER A 251 -12.45 1.29 5.69
N ASP A 252 -12.45 -0.03 5.66
CA ASP A 252 -13.17 -0.86 6.61
C ASP A 252 -12.35 -0.98 7.91
N LYS A 253 -11.01 -1.08 7.78
CA LYS A 253 -10.07 -1.12 8.90
C LYS A 253 -8.96 -0.09 8.73
N THR A 254 -8.48 0.40 9.86
CA THR A 254 -7.38 1.36 9.93
C THR A 254 -6.32 0.89 10.91
N ALA A 255 -5.04 0.98 10.50
CA ALA A 255 -3.89 0.74 11.35
C ALA A 255 -3.08 2.03 11.50
N TYR A 256 -2.88 2.47 12.74
CA TYR A 256 -2.05 3.63 13.05
C TYR A 256 -0.60 3.23 13.32
N PHE A 257 0.29 3.73 12.48
CA PHE A 257 1.74 3.53 12.56
C PHE A 257 2.43 4.69 13.27
N HIS A 258 3.31 4.36 14.20
CA HIS A 258 4.19 5.32 14.86
C HIS A 258 5.57 4.70 15.11
N LEU A 259 6.64 5.39 14.68
CA LEU A 259 8.04 4.99 14.90
C LEU A 259 8.34 3.50 14.61
N GLY A 260 7.88 2.99 13.48
CA GLY A 260 8.15 1.63 13.02
C GLY A 260 7.26 0.53 13.62
N SER A 261 6.26 0.89 14.42
CA SER A 261 5.33 -0.05 15.06
C SER A 261 3.88 0.33 14.78
N ILE A 262 2.96 -0.62 14.88
CA ILE A 262 1.53 -0.35 14.96
C ILE A 262 1.20 -0.02 16.42
N VAL A 263 0.60 1.14 16.62
CA VAL A 263 0.09 1.58 17.92
C VAL A 263 -1.28 0.99 18.18
N GLU A 264 -2.14 1.09 17.18
CA GLU A 264 -3.52 0.62 17.26
C GLU A 264 -4.02 0.21 15.87
N HIS A 265 -4.88 -0.81 15.80
CA HIS A 265 -5.60 -1.16 14.59
C HIS A 265 -6.97 -1.73 14.92
N GLY A 266 -7.94 -1.50 14.04
CA GLY A 266 -9.31 -1.97 14.24
C GLY A 266 -10.25 -1.47 13.17
N PRO A 267 -11.58 -1.63 13.37
CA PRO A 267 -12.59 -0.97 12.56
C PRO A 267 -12.32 0.52 12.45
N THR A 268 -12.43 1.06 11.24
CA THR A 268 -12.09 2.47 10.98
C THR A 268 -12.90 3.43 11.87
N GLU A 269 -14.18 3.16 12.04
CA GLU A 269 -15.05 3.98 12.90
C GLU A 269 -14.54 4.03 14.33
N GLU A 270 -14.11 2.90 14.91
CA GLU A 270 -13.57 2.83 16.28
C GLU A 270 -12.26 3.62 16.41
N ILE A 271 -11.33 3.47 15.45
CA ILE A 271 -10.05 4.19 15.44
C ILE A 271 -10.25 5.70 15.39
N PHE A 272 -11.28 6.19 14.69
CA PHE A 272 -11.52 7.61 14.52
C PHE A 272 -12.44 8.24 15.59
N GLU A 273 -13.34 7.47 16.18
CA GLU A 273 -14.34 8.00 17.13
C GLU A 273 -14.04 7.65 18.57
N ASN A 274 -13.48 6.47 18.81
CA ASN A 274 -13.20 5.94 20.15
C ASN A 274 -11.86 5.22 20.22
N PRO A 275 -10.74 5.89 19.86
CA PRO A 275 -9.42 5.28 19.93
C PRO A 275 -9.07 4.85 21.36
N LEU A 276 -8.43 3.69 21.50
CA LEU A 276 -8.06 3.14 22.81
C LEU A 276 -6.71 3.68 23.31
N ASP A 277 -5.84 4.12 22.40
CA ASP A 277 -4.51 4.67 22.71
C ASP A 277 -4.51 6.19 22.56
N ASP A 278 -4.01 6.90 23.57
CA ASP A 278 -3.96 8.37 23.56
C ASP A 278 -3.17 8.93 22.37
N ARG A 279 -2.14 8.22 21.91
CA ARG A 279 -1.36 8.61 20.72
C ARG A 279 -2.19 8.56 19.46
N THR A 280 -3.09 7.58 19.35
CA THR A 280 -4.04 7.47 18.23
C THR A 280 -5.02 8.63 18.28
N ALA A 281 -5.58 8.92 19.49
CA ALA A 281 -6.48 10.03 19.69
C ALA A 281 -5.84 11.38 19.30
N ASP A 282 -4.61 11.63 19.74
CA ASP A 282 -3.89 12.88 19.45
C ASP A 282 -3.58 13.00 17.94
N TYR A 283 -3.23 11.89 17.29
CA TYR A 283 -2.97 11.88 15.84
C TYR A 283 -4.25 12.15 15.03
N VAL A 284 -5.34 11.45 15.34
CA VAL A 284 -6.64 11.60 14.66
C VAL A 284 -7.21 13.00 14.83
N LEU A 285 -7.01 13.62 16.01
CA LEU A 285 -7.43 15.00 16.30
C LEU A 285 -6.48 16.07 15.73
N GLY A 286 -5.39 15.66 15.05
CA GLY A 286 -4.41 16.58 14.47
C GLY A 286 -3.57 17.35 15.50
N ARG A 287 -3.43 16.83 16.73
CA ARG A 287 -2.59 17.42 17.77
C ARG A 287 -1.12 17.06 17.62
N ILE A 288 -0.83 15.94 16.96
CA ILE A 288 0.50 15.46 16.59
C ILE A 288 0.50 15.01 15.13
N GLY A 289 1.63 15.25 14.39
CA GLY A 289 1.71 14.89 12.98
C GLY A 289 3.08 15.12 12.38
#